data_1c5df6997ff61be78d988ebf5597cc89
#
_entry.id   1c5df6997ff61be78d988ebf5597cc89
#
_cell.length_a   1.000
_cell.length_b   1.000
_cell.length_c   1.000
_cell.angle_alpha   90.00
_cell.angle_beta   90.00
_cell.angle_gamma   90.00
#
_symmetry.space_group_name_H-M   'P 1'
#
loop_
_entity.id
_entity.type
_entity.pdbx_description
1 polymer ?
#
loop_
_entity_poly.entity_id
_entity_poly.type
_entity_poly.pdbx_seq_one_letter_code
_entity_poly.pdbx_strand_id
1 'polypeptide(L)'
;MNCYEHTLIAKQDLSEGQNQKLVDKYENIIKKNVGKVLKTEKWGLRNLTYKIKNNKKGFYFHIKFEGVGKTVEELEGAENIDEILLRFLTVKVKKHDLNVSYFERKDDHIV
;
A
#
# COMPACT_ATOMS: atom_id res chain seq x y z
N MET A 1 11.92 -16.24 1.70
CA MET A 1 11.22 -15.06 1.16
C MET A 1 11.63 -13.81 1.90
N ASN A 2 11.55 -12.69 1.24
CA ASN A 2 11.86 -11.40 1.85
C ASN A 2 10.63 -10.77 2.46
N CYS A 3 10.83 -9.92 3.46
CA CYS A 3 9.76 -9.14 4.08
C CYS A 3 9.70 -7.76 3.45
N TYR A 4 8.49 -7.32 3.12
CA TYR A 4 8.26 -6.02 2.51
C TYR A 4 7.16 -5.26 3.23
N GLU A 5 7.30 -3.94 3.26
CA GLU A 5 6.23 -3.03 3.68
C GLU A 5 5.86 -2.18 2.48
N HIS A 6 4.60 -2.17 2.16
CA HIS A 6 4.09 -1.50 0.98
C HIS A 6 3.01 -0.50 1.36
N THR A 7 3.21 0.74 0.99
CA THR A 7 2.23 1.80 1.24
C THR A 7 1.69 2.29 -0.09
N LEU A 8 0.38 2.44 -0.16
CA LEU A 8 -0.24 3.02 -1.34
C LEU A 8 -1.24 4.09 -0.93
N ILE A 9 -1.39 5.08 -1.81
CA ILE A 9 -2.28 6.22 -1.60
C ILE A 9 -3.24 6.28 -2.77
N ALA A 10 -4.53 6.22 -2.47
CA ALA A 10 -5.60 6.25 -3.47
C ALA A 10 -6.30 7.60 -3.47
N LYS A 11 -7.00 7.89 -4.56
CA LYS A 11 -7.76 9.14 -4.73
C LYS A 11 -8.73 9.39 -3.58
N GLN A 12 -8.98 10.67 -3.31
CA GLN A 12 -9.81 11.10 -2.18
C GLN A 12 -11.30 10.85 -2.35
N ASP A 13 -11.77 10.63 -3.56
CA ASP A 13 -13.20 10.53 -3.87
C ASP A 13 -13.72 9.10 -3.99
N LEU A 14 -12.97 8.12 -3.47
CA LEU A 14 -13.40 6.73 -3.50
C LEU A 14 -14.38 6.43 -2.36
N SER A 15 -15.39 5.61 -2.66
CA SER A 15 -16.28 5.07 -1.65
C SER A 15 -15.60 3.97 -0.85
N GLU A 16 -16.18 3.60 0.29
CA GLU A 16 -15.65 2.52 1.11
C GLU A 16 -15.60 1.19 0.35
N GLY A 17 -16.63 0.91 -0.46
CA GLY A 17 -16.64 -0.30 -1.27
C GLY A 17 -15.54 -0.31 -2.32
N GLN A 18 -15.26 0.84 -2.92
CA GLN A 18 -14.17 0.96 -3.88
C GLN A 18 -12.81 0.77 -3.22
N ASN A 19 -12.63 1.31 -2.02
CA ASN A 19 -11.42 1.12 -1.24
C ASN A 19 -11.20 -0.36 -0.91
N GLN A 20 -12.24 -1.06 -0.52
CA GLN A 20 -12.13 -2.49 -0.21
C GLN A 20 -11.75 -3.30 -1.45
N LYS A 21 -12.34 -2.99 -2.59
CA LYS A 21 -11.99 -3.66 -3.85
C LYS A 21 -10.54 -3.41 -4.24
N LEU A 22 -10.06 -2.20 -4.00
CA LEU A 22 -8.67 -1.84 -4.29
C LEU A 22 -7.71 -2.69 -3.45
N VAL A 23 -7.96 -2.78 -2.15
CA VAL A 23 -7.14 -3.59 -1.25
C VAL A 23 -7.17 -5.06 -1.68
N ASP A 24 -8.34 -5.59 -1.94
CA ASP A 24 -8.51 -6.99 -2.36
C ASP A 24 -7.74 -7.28 -3.65
N LYS A 25 -7.78 -6.37 -4.59
CA LYS A 25 -7.04 -6.49 -5.85
C LYS A 25 -5.55 -6.67 -5.61
N TYR A 26 -4.96 -5.80 -4.79
CA TYR A 26 -3.52 -5.83 -4.58
C TYR A 26 -3.10 -6.98 -3.67
N GLU A 27 -3.89 -7.35 -2.69
CA GLU A 27 -3.64 -8.55 -1.91
C GLU A 27 -3.64 -9.80 -2.78
N ASN A 28 -4.57 -9.88 -3.72
CA ASN A 28 -4.64 -11.00 -4.65
C ASN A 28 -3.43 -11.08 -5.57
N ILE A 29 -2.93 -9.94 -6.03
CA ILE A 29 -1.72 -9.92 -6.84
C ILE A 29 -0.53 -10.48 -6.06
N ILE A 30 -0.40 -10.09 -4.81
CA ILE A 30 0.67 -10.61 -3.94
C ILE A 30 0.53 -12.13 -3.80
N LYS A 31 -0.67 -12.61 -3.51
CA LYS A 31 -0.92 -14.05 -3.30
C LYS A 31 -0.66 -14.87 -4.56
N LYS A 32 -1.01 -14.35 -5.74
CA LYS A 32 -0.82 -15.05 -7.01
C LYS A 32 0.65 -15.14 -7.42
N ASN A 33 1.49 -14.30 -6.88
CA ASN A 33 2.90 -14.20 -7.27
C ASN A 33 3.84 -14.62 -6.14
N VAL A 34 3.52 -15.74 -5.50
CA VAL A 34 4.35 -16.37 -4.47
C VAL A 34 4.48 -15.50 -3.22
N GLY A 35 3.51 -14.65 -2.98
CA GLY A 35 3.52 -13.78 -1.80
C GLY A 35 2.54 -14.24 -0.74
N LYS A 36 2.76 -13.73 0.47
CA LYS A 36 1.88 -13.95 1.61
C LYS A 36 1.62 -12.63 2.30
N VAL A 37 0.34 -12.25 2.40
CA VAL A 37 -0.04 -11.03 3.10
C VAL A 37 -0.12 -11.34 4.60
N LEU A 38 0.62 -10.59 5.40
CA LEU A 38 0.67 -10.77 6.84
C LEU A 38 -0.27 -9.83 7.58
N LYS A 39 -0.33 -8.57 7.13
CA LYS A 39 -1.19 -7.57 7.75
C LYS A 39 -1.50 -6.46 6.77
N THR A 40 -2.74 -6.01 6.74
CA THR A 40 -3.16 -4.84 5.97
C THR A 40 -3.75 -3.82 6.91
N GLU A 41 -3.26 -2.59 6.84
CA GLU A 41 -3.75 -1.48 7.65
C GLU A 41 -4.43 -0.47 6.74
N LYS A 42 -5.61 -0.03 7.13
CA LYS A 42 -6.33 1.05 6.45
C LYS A 42 -6.21 2.28 7.33
N TRP A 43 -5.45 3.26 6.87
CA TRP A 43 -5.20 4.47 7.67
C TRP A 43 -6.24 5.56 7.46
N GLY A 44 -7.10 5.39 6.46
CA GLY A 44 -8.16 6.33 6.16
C GLY A 44 -7.72 7.52 5.33
N LEU A 45 -8.59 8.51 5.25
CA LEU A 45 -8.36 9.69 4.44
C LEU A 45 -7.46 10.68 5.19
N ARG A 46 -6.38 11.09 4.54
CA ARG A 46 -5.39 11.98 5.15
C ARG A 46 -4.97 13.08 4.20
N ASN A 47 -4.53 14.19 4.75
CA ASN A 47 -4.03 15.31 3.96
C ASN A 47 -2.69 14.93 3.33
N LEU A 48 -2.52 15.33 2.07
CA LEU A 48 -1.24 15.19 1.37
C LEU A 48 -0.41 16.44 1.60
N THR A 49 0.90 16.27 1.65
CA THR A 49 1.84 17.40 1.77
C THR A 49 1.71 18.31 0.56
N TYR A 50 1.52 17.71 -0.62
CA TYR A 50 1.30 18.43 -1.88
C TYR A 50 0.09 17.85 -2.56
N LYS A 51 -0.56 18.65 -3.39
CA LYS A 51 -1.58 18.12 -4.30
C LYS A 51 -0.94 17.11 -5.24
N ILE A 52 -1.59 15.97 -5.41
CA ILE A 52 -1.19 14.97 -6.39
C ILE A 52 -2.39 14.73 -7.30
N LYS A 53 -2.24 14.97 -8.61
CA LYS A 53 -3.31 14.81 -9.59
C LYS A 53 -4.61 15.51 -9.14
N ASN A 54 -4.47 16.73 -8.63
CA ASN A 54 -5.56 17.55 -8.10
C ASN A 54 -6.24 17.02 -6.85
N ASN A 55 -5.64 16.07 -6.15
CA ASN A 55 -6.14 15.59 -4.87
C ASN A 55 -5.35 16.26 -3.75
N LYS A 56 -6.05 16.85 -2.79
CA LYS A 56 -5.45 17.41 -1.58
C LYS A 56 -5.33 16.37 -0.48
N LYS A 57 -6.12 15.31 -0.57
CA LYS A 57 -6.16 14.21 0.37
C LYS A 57 -6.06 12.88 -0.36
N GLY A 58 -5.76 11.85 0.35
CA GLY A 58 -5.73 10.50 -0.20
C GLY A 58 -6.03 9.46 0.86
N PHE A 59 -6.51 8.32 0.41
CA PHE A 59 -6.71 7.17 1.29
C PHE A 59 -5.40 6.39 1.37
N TYR A 60 -4.91 6.19 2.59
CA TYR A 60 -3.65 5.49 2.85
C TYR A 60 -3.90 4.05 3.24
N PHE A 61 -3.15 3.14 2.64
CA PHE A 61 -3.17 1.72 2.95
C PHE A 61 -1.74 1.23 3.11
N HIS A 62 -1.53 0.35 4.07
CA HIS A 62 -0.22 -0.21 4.34
C HIS A 62 -0.32 -1.72 4.42
N ILE A 63 0.44 -2.43 3.61
CA ILE A 63 0.42 -3.89 3.54
C ILE A 63 1.79 -4.43 3.92
N LYS A 64 1.80 -5.30 4.92
CA LYS A 64 3.00 -6.05 5.30
C LYS A 64 2.90 -7.42 4.67
N PHE A 65 3.86 -7.77 3.84
CA PHE A 65 3.81 -9.04 3.15
C PHE A 65 5.21 -9.66 3.00
N GLU A 66 5.22 -10.95 2.70
CA GLU A 66 6.41 -11.70 2.34
C GLU A 66 6.32 -12.08 0.87
N GLY A 67 7.46 -12.08 0.18
CA GLY A 67 7.48 -12.45 -1.22
C GLY A 67 8.89 -12.49 -1.77
N VAL A 68 8.96 -12.60 -3.09
CA VAL A 68 10.22 -12.59 -3.83
C VAL A 68 10.25 -11.36 -4.73
N GLY A 69 11.37 -11.12 -5.40
CA GLY A 69 11.47 -9.96 -6.29
C GLY A 69 10.37 -9.89 -7.33
N LYS A 70 9.97 -11.02 -7.88
CA LYS A 70 8.88 -11.07 -8.86
C LYS A 70 7.53 -10.65 -8.25
N THR A 71 7.30 -10.95 -6.99
CA THR A 71 6.08 -10.51 -6.30
C THR A 71 5.97 -8.99 -6.34
N VAL A 72 7.07 -8.32 -6.03
CA VAL A 72 7.13 -6.85 -6.02
C VAL A 72 6.99 -6.31 -7.45
N GLU A 73 7.65 -6.93 -8.43
CA GLU A 73 7.54 -6.49 -9.83
C GLU A 73 6.10 -6.52 -10.32
N GLU A 74 5.38 -7.61 -10.05
CA GLU A 74 4.00 -7.75 -10.49
C GLU A 74 3.08 -6.77 -9.76
N LEU A 75 3.32 -6.57 -8.48
CA LEU A 75 2.55 -5.61 -7.69
C LEU A 75 2.74 -4.20 -8.23
N GLU A 76 3.97 -3.76 -8.38
CA GLU A 76 4.27 -2.40 -8.85
C GLU A 76 3.89 -2.20 -10.31
N GLY A 77 4.00 -3.24 -11.13
CA GLY A 77 3.57 -3.19 -12.52
C GLY A 77 2.07 -2.90 -12.65
N ALA A 78 1.26 -3.54 -11.80
CA ALA A 78 -0.18 -3.28 -11.77
C ALA A 78 -0.48 -1.87 -11.24
N GLU A 79 0.28 -1.43 -10.24
CA GLU A 79 0.08 -0.11 -9.66
C GLU A 79 0.44 1.03 -10.61
N ASN A 80 1.45 0.84 -11.43
CA ASN A 80 1.90 1.86 -12.39
C ASN A 80 0.83 2.22 -13.41
N ILE A 81 -0.07 1.31 -13.72
CA ILE A 81 -1.13 1.55 -14.71
C ILE A 81 -2.48 1.83 -14.06
N ASP A 82 -2.55 1.87 -12.76
CA ASP A 82 -3.81 2.09 -12.05
C ASP A 82 -4.03 3.57 -11.77
N GLU A 83 -4.99 4.16 -12.46
CA GLU A 83 -5.29 5.58 -12.35
C GLU A 83 -5.89 5.99 -11.01
N ILE A 84 -6.39 5.02 -10.24
CA ILE A 84 -6.94 5.27 -8.90
C ILE A 84 -5.82 5.61 -7.92
N LEU A 85 -4.61 5.08 -8.15
CA LEU A 85 -3.50 5.31 -7.24
C LEU A 85 -2.80 6.64 -7.52
N LEU A 86 -2.50 7.36 -6.45
CA LEU A 86 -1.73 8.59 -6.52
C LEU A 86 -0.25 8.32 -6.34
N ARG A 87 0.09 7.43 -5.40
CA ARG A 87 1.47 7.04 -5.12
C ARG A 87 1.50 5.65 -4.49
N PHE A 88 2.67 5.03 -4.58
CA PHE A 88 2.95 3.80 -3.86
C PHE A 88 4.44 3.73 -3.55
N LEU A 89 4.78 2.98 -2.51
CA LEU A 89 6.17 2.78 -2.08
C LEU A 89 6.32 1.41 -1.47
N THR A 90 7.32 0.65 -1.93
CA THR A 90 7.67 -0.64 -1.36
C THR A 90 9.04 -0.54 -0.69
N VAL A 91 9.13 -0.98 0.55
CA VAL A 91 10.38 -1.02 1.30
C VAL A 91 10.65 -2.44 1.75
N LYS A 92 11.86 -2.93 1.47
CA LYS A 92 12.29 -4.23 1.98
C LYS A 92 12.76 -4.07 3.42
N VAL A 93 12.26 -4.91 4.30
CA VAL A 93 12.61 -4.88 5.72
C VAL A 93 13.16 -6.22 6.16
N LYS A 94 13.89 -6.24 7.26
CA LYS A 94 14.48 -7.48 7.76
C LYS A 94 13.44 -8.37 8.43
N LYS A 95 12.50 -7.75 9.13
CA LYS A 95 11.52 -8.45 9.94
C LYS A 95 10.28 -7.57 10.13
N HIS A 96 9.11 -8.20 10.11
CA HIS A 96 7.87 -7.49 10.42
C HIS A 96 7.60 -7.48 11.92
N ASP A 97 7.16 -6.34 12.41
CA ASP A 97 6.55 -6.23 13.73
C ASP A 97 5.05 -6.06 13.51
N LEU A 98 4.31 -7.13 13.68
CA LEU A 98 2.88 -7.13 13.42
C LEU A 98 2.06 -6.54 14.56
N ASN A 99 2.69 -6.28 15.70
CA ASN A 99 2.01 -5.71 16.85
C ASN A 99 2.00 -4.19 16.84
N VAL A 100 2.80 -3.57 15.98
CA VAL A 100 2.92 -2.12 15.90
C VAL A 100 2.51 -1.65 14.51
N SER A 101 1.58 -0.71 14.47
CA SER A 101 1.18 -0.08 13.22
C SER A 101 2.31 0.83 12.72
N TYR A 102 2.55 0.81 11.43
CA TYR A 102 3.53 1.70 10.82
C TYR A 102 3.19 3.17 11.12
N PHE A 103 1.92 3.48 11.15
CA PHE A 103 1.44 4.83 11.42
C PHE A 103 1.75 5.30 12.84
N GLU A 104 1.89 4.39 13.77
CA GLU A 104 2.23 4.70 15.17
C GLU A 104 3.71 5.03 15.33
N ARG A 105 4.54 4.71 14.37
CA ARG A 105 5.94 5.10 14.35
C ARG A 105 6.01 6.55 13.93
N LYS A 106 6.73 7.37 14.65
CA LYS A 106 6.67 8.82 14.45
C LYS A 106 7.54 9.38 13.35
N ASP A 107 8.28 8.56 12.68
CA ASP A 107 9.29 9.02 11.72
C ASP A 107 8.88 8.81 10.27
N ASP A 108 7.62 8.55 10.02
CA ASP A 108 7.21 8.15 8.73
C ASP A 108 6.49 9.21 7.99
N HIS A 109 7.11 9.68 6.95
CA HIS A 109 6.52 10.54 5.98
C HIS A 109 6.64 9.89 4.64
N ILE A 110 5.49 9.53 4.10
CA ILE A 110 5.43 8.77 2.87
C ILE A 110 5.32 9.67 1.65
N VAL A 111 4.85 10.87 1.83
CA VAL A 111 4.69 11.79 0.72
C VAL A 111 5.77 12.79 0.67
#